data_7670badd3ebb03965d07b269439774ac
#
_entry.id   7670badd3ebb03965d07b269439774ac
#
_cell.length_a   1.000
_cell.length_b   1.000
_cell.length_c   1.000
_cell.angle_alpha   90.00
_cell.angle_beta   90.00
_cell.angle_gamma   90.00
#
_symmetry.space_group_name_H-M   'P 1'
#
loop_
_entity.id
_entity.type
_entity.pdbx_description
1 polymer ?
#
loop_
_entity_poly.entity_id
_entity_poly.type
_entity_poly.pdbx_seq_one_letter_code
_entity_poly.pdbx_strand_id
1 'polypeptide(L)' 'MNKVNTITIKIDEDNAIYEMTVNNEVYTLDNVYESEYGQLFDELNMSIEVL' A
#
# COMPACT_ATOMS: atom_id res chain seq x y z
N MET A 1 -20.92 -7.03 13.58
CA MET A 1 -20.04 -5.91 13.84
C MET A 1 -19.07 -5.70 12.68
N ASN A 2 -18.99 -4.49 12.22
CA ASN A 2 -18.11 -4.18 11.10
C ASN A 2 -16.71 -3.89 11.56
N LYS A 3 -15.75 -4.50 10.91
CA LYS A 3 -14.37 -4.14 11.09
C LYS A 3 -14.03 -2.99 10.16
N VAL A 4 -13.37 -1.98 10.71
CA VAL A 4 -12.89 -0.87 9.91
C VAL A 4 -11.41 -1.13 9.62
N ASN A 5 -11.09 -1.21 8.35
CA ASN A 5 -9.70 -1.37 7.91
C ASN A 5 -9.21 -0.02 7.40
N THR A 6 -8.08 0.39 7.91
CA THR A 6 -7.49 1.65 7.49
C THR A 6 -6.20 1.36 6.75
N ILE A 7 -6.10 1.86 5.53
CA ILE A 7 -4.90 1.73 4.72
C ILE A 7 -4.37 3.13 4.47
N THR A 8 -3.12 3.34 4.83
CA THR A 8 -2.43 4.60 4.60
C THR A 8 -1.24 4.35 3.69
N ILE A 9 -1.15 5.11 2.62
CA ILE A 9 -0.02 4.97 1.71
C ILE A 9 0.76 6.27 1.68
N LYS A 10 2.06 6.14 1.45
CA LYS A 10 2.95 7.28 1.24
C LYS A 10 3.53 7.17 -0.14
N ILE A 11 3.43 8.25 -0.89
CA ILE A 11 3.95 8.28 -2.25
C ILE A 11 5.05 9.32 -2.35
N ASP A 12 5.94 9.13 -3.30
CA ASP A 12 7.01 10.09 -3.55
C ASP A 12 6.58 11.07 -4.65
N GLU A 13 7.51 11.90 -5.08
CA GLU A 13 7.22 12.93 -6.08
C GLU A 13 6.91 12.35 -7.46
N ASP A 14 7.23 11.08 -7.68
CA ASP A 14 6.92 10.39 -8.93
C ASP A 14 5.60 9.62 -8.84
N ASN A 15 4.84 9.83 -7.77
CA ASN A 15 3.59 9.13 -7.50
C ASN A 15 3.77 7.64 -7.31
N ALA A 16 4.95 7.22 -6.89
CA ALA A 16 5.20 5.82 -6.58
C ALA A 16 5.03 5.58 -5.08
N ILE A 17 4.31 4.52 -4.73
CA ILE A 17 4.11 4.16 -3.33
C ILE A 17 5.41 3.56 -2.81
N TYR A 18 5.91 4.10 -1.70
CA TYR A 18 7.11 3.53 -1.08
C TYR A 18 6.83 2.95 0.30
N GLU A 19 5.64 3.17 0.84
CA GLU A 19 5.27 2.62 2.12
C GLU A 19 3.76 2.47 2.19
N MET A 20 3.30 1.37 2.73
CA MET A 20 1.87 1.15 2.95
C MET A 20 1.67 0.64 4.36
N THR A 21 0.71 1.23 5.06
CA THR A 21 0.37 0.82 6.42
C THR A 21 -1.05 0.28 6.42
N VAL A 22 -1.21 -0.93 6.91
CA VAL A 22 -2.53 -1.57 6.99
C VAL A 22 -2.78 -1.91 8.45
N ASN A 23 -3.79 -1.25 9.02
CA ASN A 23 -4.19 -1.49 10.42
C ASN A 23 -3.00 -1.41 11.39
N ASN A 24 -2.18 -0.37 11.25
CA ASN A 24 -1.01 -0.09 12.08
C ASN A 24 0.20 -0.99 11.83
N GLU A 25 0.16 -1.82 10.78
CA GLU A 25 1.33 -2.59 10.38
C GLU A 25 1.93 -1.97 9.14
N VAL A 26 3.23 -1.71 9.18
CA VAL A 26 3.94 -1.01 8.11
C VAL A 26 4.54 -2.01 7.14
N TYR A 27 4.27 -1.81 5.87
CA TYR A 27 4.82 -2.63 4.80
C TYR A 27 5.64 -1.74 3.88
N THR A 28 6.80 -2.20 3.49
CA THR A 28 7.69 -1.49 2.58
C THR A 28 7.88 -2.34 1.33
N LEU A 29 8.64 -1.81 0.36
CA LEU A 29 8.94 -2.56 -0.85
C LEU A 29 9.68 -3.87 -0.56
N ASP A 30 10.37 -3.93 0.57
CA ASP A 30 11.13 -5.12 0.92
C ASP A 30 10.26 -6.26 1.42
N ASN A 31 9.16 -5.95 2.07
CA ASN A 31 8.35 -6.99 2.72
C ASN A 31 6.91 -7.09 2.25
N VAL A 32 6.42 -6.12 1.48
CA VAL A 32 5.02 -6.12 1.08
C VAL A 32 4.68 -7.33 0.20
N TYR A 33 5.61 -7.75 -0.63
CA TYR A 33 5.36 -8.87 -1.54
C TYR A 33 5.44 -10.22 -0.86
N GLU A 34 5.97 -10.27 0.33
CA GLU A 34 5.98 -11.47 1.14
C GLU A 34 4.70 -11.60 1.96
N SER A 35 3.89 -10.54 1.99
CA SER A 35 2.62 -10.54 2.70
C SER A 35 1.47 -10.78 1.74
N GLU A 36 0.27 -10.89 2.29
CA GLU A 36 -0.92 -11.05 1.46
C GLU A 36 -1.32 -9.77 0.75
N TYR A 37 -0.64 -8.67 1.04
CA TYR A 37 -0.98 -7.36 0.47
C TYR A 37 -0.13 -6.98 -0.75
N GLY A 38 0.70 -7.90 -1.23
CA GLY A 38 1.54 -7.60 -2.38
C GLY A 38 0.74 -7.23 -3.62
N GLN A 39 -0.31 -7.98 -3.90
CA GLN A 39 -1.14 -7.72 -5.06
C GLN A 39 -1.91 -6.42 -4.91
N LEU A 40 -2.42 -6.16 -3.71
CA LEU A 40 -3.12 -4.91 -3.43
C LEU A 40 -2.20 -3.72 -3.62
N PHE A 41 -0.96 -3.85 -3.17
CA PHE A 41 0.04 -2.81 -3.30
C PHE A 41 0.25 -2.47 -4.79
N ASP A 42 0.39 -3.49 -5.64
CA ASP A 42 0.58 -3.28 -7.07
C ASP A 42 -0.62 -2.59 -7.70
N GLU A 43 -1.81 -3.00 -7.34
CA GLU A 43 -3.02 -2.41 -7.89
C GLU A 43 -3.17 -0.94 -7.49
N LEU A 44 -2.86 -0.62 -6.25
CA LEU A 44 -2.92 0.76 -5.79
C LEU A 44 -1.88 1.61 -6.49
N ASN A 45 -0.68 1.07 -6.66
CA ASN A 45 0.39 1.80 -7.32
C ASN A 45 0.02 2.12 -8.77
N MET A 46 -0.56 1.17 -9.49
CA MET A 46 -1.00 1.38 -10.85
C MET A 46 -2.11 2.42 -10.93
N SER A 47 -3.04 2.39 -9.98
CA SER A 47 -4.13 3.34 -9.96
C SER A 47 -3.64 4.77 -9.74
N ILE A 48 -2.63 4.93 -8.91
CA ILE A 48 -2.07 6.25 -8.62
C ILE A 48 -1.27 6.78 -9.81
N GLU A 49 -0.57 5.90 -10.52
CA GLU A 49 0.23 6.31 -11.66
C GLU A 49 -0.58 6.94 -12.79
N VAL A 50 -1.85 6.56 -12.90
CA VAL A 50 -2.70 7.09 -13.97
C VAL A 50 -3.45 8.35 -13.57
N LEU A 51 -3.26 8.80 -12.33
CA LEU A 51 -3.85 10.06 -11.93
C LEU A 51 -3.04 11.22 -12.50
#